data_6b4191f6c8ef105b2f3d2fed79529e72
#
_entry.id   6b4191f6c8ef105b2f3d2fed79529e72
#
_cell.length_a   1.000
_cell.length_b   1.000
_cell.length_c   1.000
_cell.angle_alpha   90.00
_cell.angle_beta   90.00
_cell.angle_gamma   90.00
#
_symmetry.space_group_name_H-M   'P 1'
#
loop_
_entity.id
_entity.type
_entity.pdbx_description
1 polymer ?
#
loop_
_entity_poly.entity_id
_entity_poly.type
_entity_poly.pdbx_seq_one_letter_code
_entity_poly.pdbx_strand_id
1 'polypeptide(L)'
;MNRQRSGFGLYAAFMVIIVLAMFYITGKISAGSSPSQQKFETAVKDGKVTSAQIVQNKEVPTGSVVVQEQGGDSYTVNVTDVNAAISLLEDADVTYTVQNVQRDSIFMTSVLPALLLGMILLFGMSMMNRSMGGGGGGGNKMMNFGKSNAHMSTDKDKKVLFRDVAGLKEEKEDLVEVVDFLKAPEKYTQVGARIPKGVLLVGPPGTGKTLLAKAVAGEAGVPFFSISGSDFVEMFVGVGASRVRDLFEEGKKHAPCIIFIDEIDAVARRRGTGMGGGHEEREQTLNQLLVEMDGFGVNEGIIVMAATNRVDILDPAILRPGRFDRRVVVGPPDVMGREEILKVHAKNKPLAEDVDLKQIAQTTAGFTGAELENLLNEAAIMAAKDRRRFVRQSDIKSAFIKVGIGAEKRSKVISDKEKRITAYHETGHAILFHMLPDMEAVYTISIIPTGPGAAGYTMPQPENDDMFQTRGKMMQYITVCLGGRVAEELIFDDITTGASQDIKQATATARSMITKYGMSENLGLVAYDSDSDEVFIGRDWGHTKSYSENVAAAIDEEVRQMIEKCHDQAKQIILEHSYVLHECAKQLMEKEKLSRAEFEAIFEQEAQMTGTAPEVSGEI
;
A
#
# COMPACT_ATOMS: atom_id res chain seq x y z
N MET A 1 10.00 42.32 -8.96
CA MET A 1 9.04 41.29 -9.43
C MET A 1 8.13 41.94 -10.48
N ASN A 2 8.29 41.71 -11.77
CA ASN A 2 7.38 41.97 -12.88
C ASN A 2 8.14 42.21 -14.19
N ARG A 3 8.84 41.19 -14.72
CA ARG A 3 9.41 41.26 -16.09
C ARG A 3 9.46 39.93 -16.85
N GLN A 4 8.83 38.85 -16.33
CA GLN A 4 8.84 37.54 -17.01
C GLN A 4 7.49 37.09 -17.61
N ARG A 5 6.43 37.91 -17.54
CA ARG A 5 5.11 37.55 -18.07
C ARG A 5 4.82 38.00 -19.51
N SER A 6 5.66 38.84 -20.13
CA SER A 6 5.38 39.39 -21.47
C SER A 6 5.78 38.47 -22.61
N GLY A 7 6.73 37.56 -22.42
CA GLY A 7 7.19 36.64 -23.49
C GLY A 7 6.18 35.55 -23.84
N PHE A 8 5.61 34.90 -22.84
CA PHE A 8 4.70 33.76 -23.04
C PHE A 8 3.38 34.15 -23.74
N GLY A 9 2.85 35.35 -23.42
CA GLY A 9 1.63 35.87 -24.07
C GLY A 9 1.82 36.15 -25.57
N LEU A 10 3.00 36.64 -25.98
CA LEU A 10 3.32 36.93 -27.36
C LEU A 10 3.48 35.64 -28.19
N TYR A 11 4.04 34.58 -27.62
CA TYR A 11 4.16 33.27 -28.27
C TYR A 11 2.82 32.53 -28.36
N ALA A 12 1.99 32.60 -27.33
CA ALA A 12 0.63 32.06 -27.37
C ALA A 12 -0.21 32.77 -28.45
N ALA A 13 -0.11 34.10 -28.56
CA ALA A 13 -0.77 34.86 -29.60
C ALA A 13 -0.28 34.48 -30.99
N PHE A 14 1.03 34.26 -31.18
CA PHE A 14 1.60 33.85 -32.48
C PHE A 14 1.16 32.42 -32.88
N MET A 15 1.11 31.47 -31.93
CA MET A 15 0.56 30.12 -32.17
C MET A 15 -0.93 30.17 -32.56
N VAL A 16 -1.72 31.00 -31.89
CA VAL A 16 -3.14 31.19 -32.22
C VAL A 16 -3.31 31.76 -33.60
N ILE A 17 -2.48 32.73 -34.03
CA ILE A 17 -2.49 33.30 -35.38
C ILE A 17 -2.14 32.24 -36.44
N ILE A 18 -1.15 31.38 -36.19
CA ILE A 18 -0.79 30.27 -37.09
C ILE A 18 -1.94 29.27 -37.23
N VAL A 19 -2.56 28.88 -36.12
CA VAL A 19 -3.71 27.97 -36.11
C VAL A 19 -4.91 28.59 -36.83
N LEU A 20 -5.19 29.87 -36.62
CA LEU A 20 -6.25 30.58 -37.30
C LEU A 20 -5.97 30.76 -38.82
N ALA A 21 -4.71 31.02 -39.18
CA ALA A 21 -4.31 31.07 -40.61
C ALA A 21 -4.43 29.70 -41.27
N MET A 22 -4.08 28.61 -40.56
CA MET A 22 -4.24 27.24 -41.04
C MET A 22 -5.73 26.88 -41.19
N PHE A 23 -6.57 27.28 -40.24
CA PHE A 23 -8.03 27.13 -40.32
C PHE A 23 -8.65 27.97 -41.42
N TYR A 24 -8.16 29.18 -41.67
CA TYR A 24 -8.61 30.04 -42.78
C TYR A 24 -8.26 29.47 -44.15
N ILE A 25 -7.08 28.86 -44.30
CA ILE A 25 -6.63 28.20 -45.53
C ILE A 25 -7.41 26.91 -45.80
N THR A 26 -7.67 26.10 -44.75
CA THR A 26 -8.46 24.87 -44.87
C THR A 26 -9.97 25.09 -44.92
N GLY A 27 -10.47 26.21 -44.38
CA GLY A 27 -11.89 26.53 -44.29
C GLY A 27 -12.53 27.06 -45.60
N LYS A 28 -11.78 27.20 -46.69
CA LYS A 28 -12.34 27.55 -48.01
C LYS A 28 -12.93 26.37 -48.80
N ILE A 29 -13.02 25.18 -48.21
CA ILE A 29 -13.77 24.07 -48.77
C ILE A 29 -15.19 24.15 -48.21
N SER A 30 -15.98 25.08 -48.75
CA SER A 30 -17.40 25.19 -48.46
C SER A 30 -18.13 24.06 -49.18
N ALA A 31 -18.66 23.11 -48.46
CA ALA A 31 -19.61 22.14 -48.98
C ALA A 31 -20.97 22.83 -49.18
N GLY A 32 -21.10 23.55 -50.27
CA GLY A 32 -22.41 23.87 -50.84
C GLY A 32 -23.03 22.58 -51.34
N SER A 33 -24.30 22.33 -51.05
CA SER A 33 -25.03 21.18 -51.60
C SER A 33 -25.08 21.31 -53.13
N SER A 34 -24.24 20.52 -53.84
CA SER A 34 -24.24 20.47 -55.30
C SER A 34 -25.56 19.86 -55.80
N PRO A 35 -26.23 20.44 -56.83
CA PRO A 35 -27.40 19.83 -57.42
C PRO A 35 -27.10 18.41 -57.91
N SER A 36 -28.11 17.55 -57.95
CA SER A 36 -27.91 16.15 -58.33
C SER A 36 -27.60 16.05 -59.84
N GLN A 37 -26.86 15.03 -60.29
CA GLN A 37 -26.53 14.73 -61.67
C GLN A 37 -27.81 14.61 -62.53
N GLN A 38 -28.92 14.09 -62.00
CA GLN A 38 -30.21 14.00 -62.64
C GLN A 38 -30.77 15.38 -63.03
N LYS A 39 -30.58 16.41 -62.19
CA LYS A 39 -31.01 17.78 -62.50
C LYS A 39 -30.23 18.34 -63.68
N PHE A 40 -28.95 18.06 -63.77
CA PHE A 40 -28.12 18.45 -64.95
C PHE A 40 -28.57 17.74 -66.20
N GLU A 41 -28.75 16.41 -66.18
CA GLU A 41 -29.22 15.65 -67.38
C GLU A 41 -30.58 16.13 -67.88
N THR A 42 -31.49 16.49 -66.98
CA THR A 42 -32.80 17.04 -67.33
C THR A 42 -32.66 18.43 -67.88
N ALA A 43 -31.84 19.30 -67.31
CA ALA A 43 -31.62 20.66 -67.82
C ALA A 43 -31.00 20.69 -69.26
N VAL A 44 -30.09 19.72 -69.53
CA VAL A 44 -29.51 19.55 -70.87
C VAL A 44 -30.57 19.07 -71.87
N LYS A 45 -31.39 18.07 -71.52
CA LYS A 45 -32.48 17.55 -72.37
C LYS A 45 -33.57 18.58 -72.63
N ASP A 46 -33.87 19.45 -71.69
CA ASP A 46 -34.85 20.52 -71.78
C ASP A 46 -34.33 21.75 -72.57
N GLY A 47 -33.08 21.74 -73.05
CA GLY A 47 -32.47 22.83 -73.78
C GLY A 47 -32.24 24.12 -73.02
N LYS A 48 -32.18 24.04 -71.69
CA LYS A 48 -31.99 25.18 -70.75
C LYS A 48 -30.52 25.58 -70.55
N VAL A 49 -29.56 24.73 -70.94
CA VAL A 49 -28.14 24.96 -70.77
C VAL A 49 -27.56 25.73 -71.96
N THR A 50 -26.90 26.84 -71.66
CA THR A 50 -26.29 27.70 -72.68
C THR A 50 -24.82 27.35 -72.93
N SER A 51 -24.09 27.08 -71.88
CA SER A 51 -22.69 26.64 -71.93
C SER A 51 -22.33 25.81 -70.74
N ALA A 52 -21.32 24.95 -70.87
CA ALA A 52 -20.81 24.13 -69.79
C ALA A 52 -19.28 24.16 -69.73
N GLN A 53 -18.74 24.17 -68.53
CA GLN A 53 -17.30 24.05 -68.28
C GLN A 53 -17.02 22.77 -67.48
N ILE A 54 -16.20 21.89 -68.04
CA ILE A 54 -15.90 20.60 -67.54
C ILE A 54 -14.53 20.65 -66.79
N VAL A 55 -14.52 20.26 -65.55
CA VAL A 55 -13.32 20.19 -64.73
C VAL A 55 -13.10 18.72 -64.32
N GLN A 56 -12.11 18.08 -64.92
CA GLN A 56 -11.76 16.71 -64.60
C GLN A 56 -11.05 16.61 -63.21
N ASN A 57 -11.43 15.61 -62.46
CA ASN A 57 -10.71 15.27 -61.21
C ASN A 57 -9.41 14.53 -61.51
N LYS A 58 -8.53 14.42 -60.52
CA LYS A 58 -7.31 13.59 -60.58
C LYS A 58 -7.63 12.10 -60.76
N GLU A 59 -8.78 11.68 -60.28
CA GLU A 59 -9.29 10.30 -60.33
C GLU A 59 -10.29 10.20 -61.48
N VAL A 60 -9.81 9.84 -62.66
CA VAL A 60 -10.61 9.60 -63.90
C VAL A 60 -11.49 8.35 -63.68
N PRO A 61 -12.78 8.30 -64.09
CA PRO A 61 -13.46 9.27 -65.00
C PRO A 61 -14.27 10.37 -64.30
N THR A 62 -14.11 10.59 -63.01
CA THR A 62 -14.90 11.56 -62.21
C THR A 62 -14.52 13.01 -62.51
N GLY A 63 -15.47 13.93 -62.37
CA GLY A 63 -15.24 15.36 -62.53
C GLY A 63 -16.42 16.22 -62.06
N SER A 64 -16.33 17.51 -62.29
CA SER A 64 -17.44 18.45 -62.09
C SER A 64 -17.72 19.24 -63.33
N VAL A 65 -18.99 19.53 -63.58
CA VAL A 65 -19.47 20.33 -64.67
C VAL A 65 -20.08 21.61 -64.11
N VAL A 66 -19.52 22.75 -64.47
CA VAL A 66 -20.11 24.06 -64.18
C VAL A 66 -21.05 24.38 -65.29
N VAL A 67 -22.32 24.44 -64.98
CA VAL A 67 -23.43 24.65 -66.00
C VAL A 67 -23.93 26.08 -65.92
N GLN A 68 -24.13 26.70 -67.03
CA GLN A 68 -24.74 28.01 -67.15
C GLN A 68 -26.10 27.91 -67.91
N GLU A 69 -27.17 28.26 -67.23
CA GLU A 69 -28.52 28.22 -67.77
C GLU A 69 -28.94 29.54 -68.50
N GLN A 70 -29.96 29.50 -69.36
CA GLN A 70 -30.45 30.65 -70.12
C GLN A 70 -30.96 31.81 -69.23
N GLY A 71 -31.14 31.63 -67.92
CA GLY A 71 -31.51 32.68 -66.96
C GLY A 71 -30.35 33.41 -66.28
N GLY A 72 -29.08 33.07 -66.60
CA GLY A 72 -27.89 33.67 -66.03
C GLY A 72 -27.41 32.96 -64.77
N ASP A 73 -28.14 31.97 -64.24
CA ASP A 73 -27.77 31.19 -63.10
C ASP A 73 -26.69 30.15 -63.45
N SER A 74 -25.66 30.02 -62.59
CA SER A 74 -24.62 29.02 -62.78
C SER A 74 -24.54 28.14 -61.52
N TYR A 75 -24.39 26.83 -61.72
CA TYR A 75 -24.21 25.86 -60.66
C TYR A 75 -23.21 24.76 -61.01
N THR A 76 -22.61 24.13 -60.02
CA THR A 76 -21.63 23.06 -60.23
C THR A 76 -22.24 21.71 -59.85
N VAL A 77 -22.15 20.74 -60.75
CA VAL A 77 -22.63 19.38 -60.57
C VAL A 77 -21.42 18.42 -60.59
N ASN A 78 -21.31 17.55 -59.62
CA ASN A 78 -20.33 16.48 -59.66
C ASN A 78 -20.85 15.32 -60.51
N VAL A 79 -20.05 14.87 -61.47
CA VAL A 79 -20.40 13.78 -62.40
C VAL A 79 -19.48 12.59 -62.13
N THR A 80 -20.06 11.41 -62.20
CA THR A 80 -19.33 10.14 -61.97
C THR A 80 -18.52 9.72 -63.20
N ASP A 81 -18.92 10.16 -64.37
CA ASP A 81 -18.21 9.95 -65.63
C ASP A 81 -18.26 11.21 -66.50
N VAL A 82 -17.11 11.84 -66.67
CA VAL A 82 -16.94 13.06 -67.50
C VAL A 82 -17.20 12.78 -68.96
N ASN A 83 -16.85 11.58 -69.47
CA ASN A 83 -17.06 11.24 -70.89
C ASN A 83 -18.55 11.10 -71.20
N ALA A 84 -19.34 10.53 -70.32
CA ALA A 84 -20.78 10.45 -70.42
C ALA A 84 -21.42 11.84 -70.37
N ALA A 85 -20.90 12.75 -69.55
CA ALA A 85 -21.37 14.16 -69.55
C ALA A 85 -20.98 14.91 -70.80
N ILE A 86 -19.82 14.66 -71.40
CA ILE A 86 -19.41 15.23 -72.73
C ILE A 86 -20.34 14.76 -73.82
N SER A 87 -20.59 13.44 -73.97
CA SER A 87 -21.48 12.88 -74.97
C SER A 87 -22.89 13.50 -74.86
N LEU A 88 -23.38 13.70 -73.66
CA LEU A 88 -24.70 14.27 -73.39
C LEU A 88 -24.79 15.78 -73.82
N LEU A 89 -23.69 16.52 -73.66
CA LEU A 89 -23.58 17.92 -74.12
C LEU A 89 -23.41 18.00 -75.59
N GLU A 90 -22.70 17.08 -76.27
CA GLU A 90 -22.56 16.98 -77.74
C GLU A 90 -23.89 16.61 -78.40
N ASP A 91 -24.61 15.65 -77.85
CA ASP A 91 -25.94 15.26 -78.37
C ASP A 91 -26.97 16.39 -78.28
N ALA A 92 -26.78 17.33 -77.34
CA ALA A 92 -27.65 18.49 -77.16
C ALA A 92 -27.15 19.77 -77.85
N ASP A 93 -26.08 19.73 -78.64
CA ASP A 93 -25.42 20.85 -79.37
C ASP A 93 -25.05 22.02 -78.42
N VAL A 94 -24.65 21.71 -77.13
CA VAL A 94 -24.28 22.72 -76.16
C VAL A 94 -22.76 22.94 -76.17
N THR A 95 -22.36 24.21 -76.29
CA THR A 95 -20.93 24.58 -76.29
C THR A 95 -20.31 24.30 -74.93
N TYR A 96 -19.21 23.54 -74.93
CA TYR A 96 -18.48 23.24 -73.68
C TYR A 96 -16.99 23.51 -73.80
N THR A 97 -16.34 23.77 -72.68
CA THR A 97 -14.88 23.91 -72.56
C THR A 97 -14.34 22.93 -71.48
N VAL A 98 -13.21 22.29 -71.79
CA VAL A 98 -12.56 21.38 -70.85
C VAL A 98 -11.36 22.10 -70.25
N GLN A 99 -11.35 22.20 -68.91
CA GLN A 99 -10.17 22.71 -68.16
C GLN A 99 -9.14 21.61 -67.90
N ASN A 100 -7.86 21.98 -67.98
CA ASN A 100 -6.78 21.10 -67.67
C ASN A 100 -6.84 20.73 -66.18
N VAL A 101 -6.54 19.46 -65.88
CA VAL A 101 -6.43 18.97 -64.48
C VAL A 101 -5.41 19.79 -63.72
N GLN A 102 -5.82 20.47 -62.64
CA GLN A 102 -4.90 21.18 -61.74
C GLN A 102 -4.08 20.15 -60.97
N ARG A 103 -2.80 20.02 -61.30
CA ARG A 103 -1.84 19.22 -60.53
C ARG A 103 -1.31 20.08 -59.41
N ASP A 104 -1.57 19.67 -58.15
CA ASP A 104 -0.95 20.31 -57.00
C ASP A 104 0.58 20.27 -57.14
N SER A 105 1.22 21.40 -56.98
CA SER A 105 2.68 21.44 -56.95
C SER A 105 3.19 20.64 -55.77
N ILE A 106 4.01 19.62 -56.03
CA ILE A 106 4.72 18.82 -54.97
C ILE A 106 5.45 19.74 -54.01
N PHE A 107 5.89 20.90 -54.50
CA PHE A 107 6.53 21.91 -53.68
C PHE A 107 5.58 22.48 -52.59
N MET A 108 4.33 22.81 -52.97
CA MET A 108 3.35 23.40 -52.04
C MET A 108 2.74 22.39 -51.08
N THR A 109 2.54 21.13 -51.53
CA THR A 109 1.86 20.11 -50.72
C THR A 109 2.79 19.32 -49.81
N SER A 110 4.07 19.16 -50.17
CA SER A 110 5.00 18.29 -49.41
C SER A 110 6.29 19.02 -48.97
N VAL A 111 6.93 19.78 -49.86
CA VAL A 111 8.22 20.42 -49.56
C VAL A 111 8.07 21.63 -48.66
N LEU A 112 7.10 22.49 -48.92
CA LEU A 112 6.88 23.70 -48.10
C LEU A 112 6.47 23.39 -46.65
N PRO A 113 5.52 22.46 -46.38
CA PRO A 113 5.21 22.05 -44.99
C PRO A 113 6.38 21.39 -44.29
N ALA A 114 7.18 20.56 -44.99
CA ALA A 114 8.38 19.93 -44.43
C ALA A 114 9.45 20.95 -44.06
N LEU A 115 9.69 21.96 -44.91
CA LEU A 115 10.61 23.07 -44.63
C LEU A 115 10.14 23.94 -43.46
N LEU A 116 8.83 24.22 -43.36
CA LEU A 116 8.25 24.95 -42.23
C LEU A 116 8.40 24.16 -40.92
N LEU A 117 8.12 22.87 -40.95
CA LEU A 117 8.30 21.98 -39.79
C LEU A 117 9.77 21.92 -39.35
N GLY A 118 10.69 21.79 -40.33
CA GLY A 118 12.14 21.84 -40.06
C GLY A 118 12.60 23.15 -39.46
N MET A 119 12.06 24.28 -39.95
CA MET A 119 12.37 25.62 -39.42
C MET A 119 11.81 25.83 -38.00
N ILE A 120 10.61 25.30 -37.72
CA ILE A 120 10.01 25.33 -36.38
C ILE A 120 10.85 24.48 -35.41
N LEU A 121 11.32 23.29 -35.83
CA LEU A 121 12.20 22.44 -35.05
C LEU A 121 13.56 23.10 -34.76
N LEU A 122 14.20 23.68 -35.77
CA LEU A 122 15.46 24.41 -35.63
C LEU A 122 15.32 25.65 -34.73
N PHE A 123 14.21 26.38 -34.87
CA PHE A 123 13.92 27.53 -34.02
C PHE A 123 13.62 27.11 -32.59
N GLY A 124 12.85 26.02 -32.38
CA GLY A 124 12.61 25.43 -31.08
C GLY A 124 13.90 24.94 -30.41
N MET A 125 14.79 24.30 -31.18
CA MET A 125 16.11 23.86 -30.72
C MET A 125 17.05 25.03 -30.39
N SER A 126 17.02 26.10 -31.22
CA SER A 126 17.77 27.34 -30.96
C SER A 126 17.24 28.09 -29.74
N MET A 127 15.94 28.08 -29.51
CA MET A 127 15.32 28.70 -28.33
C MET A 127 15.57 27.88 -27.06
N MET A 128 15.56 26.55 -27.16
CA MET A 128 15.95 25.63 -26.08
C MET A 128 17.43 25.84 -25.71
N ASN A 129 18.31 26.03 -26.70
CA ASN A 129 19.73 26.33 -26.48
C ASN A 129 19.97 27.75 -25.90
N ARG A 130 19.15 28.74 -26.25
CA ARG A 130 19.19 30.08 -25.62
C ARG A 130 18.64 30.10 -24.19
N SER A 131 17.64 29.26 -23.90
CA SER A 131 17.11 29.07 -22.54
C SER A 131 18.12 28.33 -21.65
N MET A 132 19.00 27.51 -22.23
CA MET A 132 20.09 26.79 -21.53
C MET A 132 21.37 27.62 -21.41
N GLY A 133 21.56 28.69 -22.19
CA GLY A 133 22.78 29.48 -22.24
C GLY A 133 22.79 30.81 -21.46
N GLY A 134 21.68 31.17 -20.83
CA GLY A 134 21.51 32.47 -20.18
C GLY A 134 21.12 32.37 -18.70
N GLY A 135 22.04 32.03 -17.82
CA GLY A 135 21.82 32.05 -16.38
C GLY A 135 22.34 30.78 -15.69
N GLY A 136 23.49 30.86 -15.03
CA GLY A 136 24.10 29.75 -14.29
C GLY A 136 23.17 29.17 -13.25
N GLY A 137 22.59 27.99 -13.53
CA GLY A 137 21.73 27.26 -12.61
C GLY A 137 20.94 26.09 -13.18
N GLY A 138 20.82 25.93 -14.51
CA GLY A 138 19.98 24.87 -15.12
C GLY A 138 20.73 23.58 -15.52
N GLY A 139 22.03 23.64 -15.75
CA GLY A 139 22.84 22.48 -16.13
C GLY A 139 22.99 21.43 -15.02
N ASN A 140 22.85 21.84 -13.76
CA ASN A 140 22.97 20.92 -12.62
C ASN A 140 21.74 20.02 -12.38
N LYS A 141 20.57 20.36 -12.91
CA LYS A 141 19.38 19.50 -12.69
C LYS A 141 19.39 18.25 -13.54
N MET A 142 19.93 18.29 -14.75
CA MET A 142 20.00 17.11 -15.61
C MET A 142 21.18 16.18 -15.23
N MET A 143 22.27 16.72 -14.65
CA MET A 143 23.37 15.92 -14.09
C MET A 143 23.06 15.33 -12.71
N ASN A 144 22.00 15.79 -12.03
CA ASN A 144 21.63 15.30 -10.70
C ASN A 144 20.62 14.13 -10.71
N PHE A 145 20.13 13.67 -11.85
CA PHE A 145 19.17 12.57 -11.91
C PHE A 145 19.71 11.25 -11.36
N GLY A 146 21.03 11.04 -11.36
CA GLY A 146 21.67 9.86 -10.82
C GLY A 146 22.27 10.02 -9.43
N LYS A 147 22.16 11.21 -8.80
CA LYS A 147 22.71 11.40 -7.46
C LYS A 147 21.80 10.82 -6.39
N SER A 148 22.39 10.21 -5.38
CA SER A 148 21.72 9.72 -4.21
C SER A 148 21.05 10.85 -3.44
N ASN A 149 19.77 10.68 -3.08
CA ASN A 149 19.04 11.54 -2.15
C ASN A 149 19.29 11.14 -0.69
N ALA A 150 20.39 10.45 -0.40
CA ALA A 150 20.68 10.01 0.95
C ALA A 150 20.77 11.20 1.91
N HIS A 151 20.01 11.14 2.99
CA HIS A 151 20.07 12.12 4.06
C HIS A 151 21.28 11.82 4.94
N MET A 152 22.30 12.66 4.84
CA MET A 152 23.41 12.66 5.79
C MET A 152 22.92 13.33 7.08
N SER A 153 22.85 12.57 8.18
CA SER A 153 22.62 13.13 9.51
C SER A 153 23.91 13.87 9.91
N THR A 154 23.83 15.19 9.91
CA THR A 154 24.95 16.09 10.28
C THR A 154 24.97 16.35 11.79
N ASP A 155 26.08 16.82 12.33
CA ASP A 155 26.29 17.15 13.75
C ASP A 155 25.25 18.09 14.39
N LYS A 156 24.35 18.69 13.59
CA LYS A 156 23.27 19.57 14.05
C LYS A 156 22.02 18.81 14.52
N ASP A 157 21.86 17.55 14.12
CA ASP A 157 20.76 16.72 14.57
C ASP A 157 21.10 16.14 15.94
N LYS A 158 20.13 16.09 16.85
CA LYS A 158 20.32 15.45 18.16
C LYS A 158 20.78 14.01 17.94
N LYS A 159 22.02 13.69 18.34
CA LYS A 159 22.55 12.32 18.27
C LYS A 159 21.67 11.41 19.11
N VAL A 160 21.07 10.42 18.50
CA VAL A 160 20.34 9.33 19.19
C VAL A 160 21.38 8.35 19.72
N LEU A 161 21.31 8.02 21.01
CA LEU A 161 22.20 7.07 21.67
C LEU A 161 21.42 5.84 22.14
N PHE A 162 22.12 4.77 22.52
CA PHE A 162 21.48 3.55 23.06
C PHE A 162 20.59 3.81 24.29
N ARG A 163 20.88 4.83 25.08
CA ARG A 163 20.04 5.28 26.19
C ARG A 163 18.69 5.87 25.77
N ASP A 164 18.59 6.32 24.52
CA ASP A 164 17.36 6.92 23.96
C ASP A 164 16.47 5.86 23.34
N VAL A 165 16.99 4.64 23.14
CA VAL A 165 16.26 3.45 22.68
C VAL A 165 15.85 2.66 23.90
N ALA A 166 14.56 2.61 24.21
CA ALA A 166 14.02 1.82 25.31
C ALA A 166 13.83 0.35 24.90
N GLY A 167 13.97 -0.56 25.84
CA GLY A 167 13.95 -2.01 25.58
C GLY A 167 15.12 -2.46 24.70
N LEU A 168 14.94 -3.58 23.97
CA LEU A 168 15.90 -4.12 23.01
C LEU A 168 17.30 -4.35 23.63
N LYS A 169 17.36 -5.00 24.81
CA LYS A 169 18.62 -5.17 25.54
C LYS A 169 19.57 -6.09 24.79
N GLU A 170 19.08 -7.23 24.37
CA GLU A 170 19.82 -8.27 23.66
C GLU A 170 20.28 -7.75 22.29
N GLU A 171 19.42 -7.07 21.55
CA GLU A 171 19.74 -6.50 20.25
C GLU A 171 20.79 -5.39 20.35
N LYS A 172 20.77 -4.61 21.44
CA LYS A 172 21.82 -3.62 21.70
C LYS A 172 23.16 -4.29 22.04
N GLU A 173 23.16 -5.34 22.85
CA GLU A 173 24.35 -6.11 23.17
C GLU A 173 24.98 -6.71 21.90
N ASP A 174 24.18 -7.27 21.02
CA ASP A 174 24.62 -7.78 19.72
C ASP A 174 25.28 -6.69 18.85
N LEU A 175 24.83 -5.44 18.98
CA LEU A 175 25.33 -4.32 18.19
C LEU A 175 26.47 -3.55 18.85
N VAL A 176 26.78 -3.79 20.13
CA VAL A 176 27.95 -3.20 20.83
C VAL A 176 29.25 -3.54 20.12
N GLU A 177 29.38 -4.78 19.60
CA GLU A 177 30.59 -5.17 18.84
C GLU A 177 30.77 -4.32 17.58
N VAL A 178 29.66 -3.96 16.91
CA VAL A 178 29.66 -3.09 15.72
C VAL A 178 30.09 -1.68 16.11
N VAL A 179 29.60 -1.16 17.24
CA VAL A 179 29.99 0.15 17.79
C VAL A 179 31.48 0.17 18.15
N ASP A 180 31.94 -0.85 18.87
CA ASP A 180 33.35 -0.96 19.30
C ASP A 180 34.31 -1.01 18.11
N PHE A 181 33.92 -1.74 17.07
CA PHE A 181 34.71 -1.77 15.83
C PHE A 181 34.80 -0.41 15.17
N LEU A 182 33.67 0.28 15.01
CA LEU A 182 33.67 1.61 14.40
C LEU A 182 34.50 2.63 15.19
N LYS A 183 34.57 2.44 16.54
CA LYS A 183 35.42 3.27 17.43
C LYS A 183 36.91 2.91 17.37
N ALA A 184 37.22 1.60 17.29
CA ALA A 184 38.59 1.11 17.38
C ALA A 184 38.83 -0.09 16.45
N PRO A 185 38.86 0.09 15.12
CA PRO A 185 39.00 -1.00 14.16
C PRO A 185 40.32 -1.77 14.29
N GLU A 186 41.40 -1.10 14.75
CA GLU A 186 42.71 -1.70 14.91
C GLU A 186 42.72 -2.87 15.91
N LYS A 187 41.93 -2.81 16.97
CA LYS A 187 41.81 -3.85 17.99
C LYS A 187 41.39 -5.21 17.40
N TYR A 188 40.52 -5.17 16.41
CA TYR A 188 39.97 -6.38 15.76
C TYR A 188 40.90 -6.88 14.64
N THR A 189 41.50 -5.97 13.89
CA THR A 189 42.41 -6.33 12.80
C THR A 189 43.70 -6.98 13.30
N GLN A 190 44.22 -6.56 14.46
CA GLN A 190 45.41 -7.13 15.07
C GLN A 190 45.26 -8.61 15.45
N VAL A 191 44.09 -9.06 15.82
CA VAL A 191 43.78 -10.45 16.16
C VAL A 191 43.25 -11.26 14.96
N GLY A 192 43.18 -10.65 13.76
CA GLY A 192 42.69 -11.30 12.55
C GLY A 192 41.17 -11.49 12.50
N ALA A 193 40.42 -10.82 13.36
CA ALA A 193 38.97 -10.89 13.36
C ALA A 193 38.38 -10.21 12.13
N ARG A 194 37.37 -10.84 11.54
CA ARG A 194 36.58 -10.26 10.45
C ARG A 194 35.27 -9.75 11.00
N ILE A 195 34.98 -8.50 10.75
CA ILE A 195 33.74 -7.87 11.17
C ILE A 195 32.68 -7.98 10.08
N PRO A 196 31.41 -8.13 10.43
CA PRO A 196 30.34 -8.18 9.45
C PRO A 196 30.32 -6.89 8.63
N LYS A 197 30.33 -7.02 7.31
CA LYS A 197 30.18 -5.86 6.40
C LYS A 197 28.77 -5.32 6.44
N GLY A 198 27.80 -6.18 6.69
CA GLY A 198 26.38 -5.82 6.72
C GLY A 198 25.61 -6.45 7.87
N VAL A 199 24.71 -5.66 8.43
CA VAL A 199 23.77 -6.05 9.48
C VAL A 199 22.35 -5.86 8.98
N LEU A 200 21.56 -6.92 8.99
CA LEU A 200 20.15 -6.89 8.62
C LEU A 200 19.27 -6.86 9.87
N LEU A 201 18.51 -5.79 10.05
CA LEU A 201 17.49 -5.67 11.09
C LEU A 201 16.16 -6.20 10.56
N VAL A 202 15.62 -7.22 11.19
CA VAL A 202 14.41 -7.92 10.76
C VAL A 202 13.34 -7.83 11.84
N GLY A 203 12.09 -7.55 11.48
CA GLY A 203 10.99 -7.57 12.45
C GLY A 203 9.77 -6.79 11.99
N PRO A 204 8.66 -6.87 12.74
CA PRO A 204 7.43 -6.15 12.41
C PRO A 204 7.62 -4.63 12.29
N PRO A 205 6.73 -3.92 11.60
CA PRO A 205 6.77 -2.47 11.55
C PRO A 205 6.57 -1.86 12.94
N GLY A 206 7.19 -0.69 13.19
CA GLY A 206 7.03 0.01 14.47
C GLY A 206 7.85 -0.50 15.65
N THR A 207 8.70 -1.53 15.49
CA THR A 207 9.55 -2.08 16.56
C THR A 207 10.82 -1.27 16.82
N GLY A 208 11.11 -0.23 16.05
CA GLY A 208 12.24 0.67 16.32
C GLY A 208 13.53 0.36 15.53
N LYS A 209 13.49 -0.44 14.45
CA LYS A 209 14.66 -0.82 13.62
C LYS A 209 15.47 0.40 13.16
N THR A 210 14.82 1.38 12.57
CA THR A 210 15.45 2.63 12.10
C THR A 210 16.04 3.44 13.25
N LEU A 211 15.36 3.46 14.42
CA LEU A 211 15.84 4.15 15.61
C LEU A 211 17.08 3.46 16.18
N LEU A 212 17.10 2.13 16.22
CA LEU A 212 18.24 1.33 16.64
C LEU A 212 19.46 1.55 15.75
N ALA A 213 19.29 1.57 14.41
CA ALA A 213 20.38 1.87 13.48
C ALA A 213 20.97 3.27 13.71
N LYS A 214 20.13 4.30 13.94
CA LYS A 214 20.57 5.64 14.30
C LYS A 214 21.34 5.68 15.63
N ALA A 215 20.89 4.87 16.61
CA ALA A 215 21.55 4.80 17.90
C ALA A 215 22.93 4.15 17.81
N VAL A 216 23.12 3.14 16.96
CA VAL A 216 24.44 2.55 16.67
C VAL A 216 25.41 3.60 16.12
N ALA A 217 24.96 4.38 15.14
CA ALA A 217 25.78 5.44 14.56
C ALA A 217 26.12 6.55 15.58
N GLY A 218 25.11 6.96 16.35
CA GLY A 218 25.29 7.96 17.40
C GLY A 218 26.24 7.51 18.52
N GLU A 219 26.12 6.26 18.95
CA GLU A 219 26.98 5.64 19.96
C GLU A 219 28.41 5.46 19.45
N ALA A 220 28.57 5.07 18.18
CA ALA A 220 29.88 4.98 17.51
C ALA A 220 30.49 6.38 17.22
N GLY A 221 29.67 7.42 17.16
CA GLY A 221 30.11 8.77 16.82
C GLY A 221 30.47 8.97 15.33
N VAL A 222 29.93 8.13 14.45
CA VAL A 222 30.22 8.13 13.01
C VAL A 222 29.08 8.75 12.18
N PRO A 223 29.36 9.24 10.97
CA PRO A 223 28.32 9.70 10.04
C PRO A 223 27.30 8.61 9.71
N PHE A 224 26.02 9.01 9.57
CA PHE A 224 24.90 8.14 9.26
C PHE A 224 24.24 8.59 7.94
N PHE A 225 24.34 7.74 6.93
CA PHE A 225 23.68 7.95 5.63
C PHE A 225 22.43 7.10 5.56
N SER A 226 21.26 7.72 5.47
CA SER A 226 19.99 7.02 5.43
C SER A 226 19.29 7.20 4.09
N ILE A 227 18.81 6.11 3.52
CA ILE A 227 18.02 6.07 2.29
C ILE A 227 16.92 5.01 2.42
N SER A 228 15.78 5.23 1.76
CA SER A 228 14.76 4.17 1.61
C SER A 228 15.07 3.28 0.41
N GLY A 229 14.85 1.98 0.52
CA GLY A 229 14.91 1.06 -0.61
C GLY A 229 14.01 1.48 -1.78
N SER A 230 12.88 2.13 -1.49
CA SER A 230 11.98 2.69 -2.50
C SER A 230 12.62 3.81 -3.33
N ASP A 231 13.59 4.55 -2.78
CA ASP A 231 14.28 5.64 -3.48
C ASP A 231 15.19 5.14 -4.61
N PHE A 232 15.50 3.85 -4.61
CA PHE A 232 16.27 3.23 -5.69
C PHE A 232 15.37 2.74 -6.84
N VAL A 233 14.06 2.64 -6.63
CA VAL A 233 13.12 2.15 -7.64
C VAL A 233 12.63 3.33 -8.47
N GLU A 234 13.05 3.37 -9.73
CA GLU A 234 12.68 4.44 -10.68
C GLU A 234 12.11 3.82 -11.96
N MET A 235 11.44 4.65 -12.78
CA MET A 235 10.90 4.21 -14.06
C MET A 235 11.96 4.06 -15.16
N PHE A 236 13.16 4.63 -14.96
CA PHE A 236 14.23 4.63 -15.95
C PHE A 236 15.33 3.64 -15.57
N VAL A 237 15.61 2.71 -16.46
CA VAL A 237 16.63 1.67 -16.28
C VAL A 237 18.00 2.29 -16.01
N GLY A 238 18.67 1.80 -14.96
CA GLY A 238 20.02 2.21 -14.58
C GLY A 238 20.14 3.39 -13.62
N VAL A 239 19.07 4.11 -13.34
CA VAL A 239 19.07 5.25 -12.37
C VAL A 239 19.28 4.72 -10.95
N GLY A 240 18.57 3.67 -10.55
CA GLY A 240 18.73 3.02 -9.25
C GLY A 240 20.15 2.53 -9.02
N ALA A 241 20.72 1.84 -9.99
CA ALA A 241 22.11 1.39 -9.92
C ALA A 241 23.13 2.55 -9.83
N SER A 242 22.85 3.70 -10.46
CA SER A 242 23.67 4.90 -10.33
C SER A 242 23.60 5.50 -8.94
N ARG A 243 22.41 5.56 -8.33
CA ARG A 243 22.23 6.03 -6.94
C ARG A 243 22.92 5.14 -5.92
N VAL A 244 22.91 3.83 -6.14
CA VAL A 244 23.65 2.89 -5.29
C VAL A 244 25.14 3.23 -5.33
N ARG A 245 25.73 3.36 -6.52
CA ARG A 245 27.15 3.74 -6.66
C ARG A 245 27.49 5.05 -5.97
N ASP A 246 26.69 6.08 -6.20
CA ASP A 246 26.88 7.41 -5.60
C ASP A 246 26.82 7.35 -4.07
N LEU A 247 25.87 6.58 -3.51
CA LEU A 247 25.76 6.37 -2.06
C LEU A 247 27.00 5.73 -1.46
N PHE A 248 27.52 4.67 -2.09
CA PHE A 248 28.72 3.97 -1.61
C PHE A 248 30.00 4.82 -1.82
N GLU A 249 30.11 5.57 -2.90
CA GLU A 249 31.21 6.54 -3.10
C GLU A 249 31.19 7.63 -2.02
N GLU A 250 30.02 8.13 -1.67
CA GLU A 250 29.89 9.13 -0.61
C GLU A 250 30.22 8.53 0.76
N GLY A 251 29.78 7.30 1.04
CA GLY A 251 30.18 6.56 2.23
C GLY A 251 31.71 6.36 2.32
N LYS A 252 32.38 6.02 1.23
CA LYS A 252 33.85 5.87 1.18
C LYS A 252 34.60 7.17 1.49
N LYS A 253 34.06 8.31 1.10
CA LYS A 253 34.66 9.63 1.40
C LYS A 253 34.56 10.01 2.88
N HIS A 254 33.59 9.44 3.59
CA HIS A 254 33.30 9.77 4.99
C HIS A 254 33.54 8.61 5.95
N ALA A 255 34.32 7.62 5.55
CA ALA A 255 34.68 6.51 6.44
C ALA A 255 35.49 6.99 7.66
N PRO A 256 35.24 6.46 8.89
CA PRO A 256 34.26 5.41 9.17
C PRO A 256 32.83 5.93 9.20
N CYS A 257 31.87 5.18 8.64
CA CYS A 257 30.46 5.58 8.56
C CYS A 257 29.50 4.38 8.56
N ILE A 258 28.22 4.67 8.77
CA ILE A 258 27.14 3.70 8.58
C ILE A 258 26.28 4.13 7.39
N ILE A 259 26.05 3.20 6.47
CA ILE A 259 25.04 3.33 5.39
C ILE A 259 23.81 2.53 5.81
N PHE A 260 22.67 3.20 5.95
CA PHE A 260 21.42 2.57 6.33
C PHE A 260 20.41 2.57 5.19
N ILE A 261 19.90 1.39 4.86
CA ILE A 261 18.89 1.19 3.82
C ILE A 261 17.61 0.69 4.50
N ASP A 262 16.62 1.56 4.60
CA ASP A 262 15.31 1.16 5.13
C ASP A 262 14.49 0.49 4.03
N GLU A 263 13.57 -0.42 4.40
CA GLU A 263 12.70 -1.13 3.47
C GLU A 263 13.47 -1.78 2.31
N ILE A 264 14.56 -2.49 2.63
CA ILE A 264 15.43 -3.09 1.60
C ILE A 264 14.69 -4.07 0.69
N ASP A 265 13.60 -4.65 1.14
CA ASP A 265 12.72 -5.55 0.38
C ASP A 265 12.09 -4.88 -0.86
N ALA A 266 12.06 -3.53 -0.93
CA ALA A 266 11.66 -2.82 -2.14
C ALA A 266 12.57 -3.13 -3.35
N VAL A 267 13.86 -3.36 -3.11
CA VAL A 267 14.89 -3.63 -4.14
C VAL A 267 15.36 -5.07 -4.13
N ALA A 268 15.45 -5.69 -2.95
CA ALA A 268 16.10 -6.98 -2.74
C ALA A 268 15.13 -8.18 -2.74
N ARG A 269 14.00 -8.05 -3.38
CA ARG A 269 13.00 -9.12 -3.49
C ARG A 269 13.49 -10.24 -4.41
N ARG A 270 13.11 -11.50 -4.10
CA ARG A 270 13.36 -12.68 -4.95
C ARG A 270 12.91 -12.45 -6.38
N ARG A 271 13.67 -13.02 -7.31
CA ARG A 271 13.39 -12.95 -8.76
C ARG A 271 12.08 -13.66 -9.06
N GLY A 272 11.12 -12.95 -9.67
CA GLY A 272 9.88 -13.53 -10.14
C GLY A 272 9.92 -13.70 -11.67
N THR A 273 9.23 -14.71 -12.19
CA THR A 273 9.11 -14.97 -13.65
C THR A 273 8.12 -14.03 -14.37
N GLY A 274 7.79 -12.87 -13.79
CA GLY A 274 6.84 -11.92 -14.35
C GLY A 274 7.41 -11.09 -15.51
N MET A 275 6.73 -11.09 -16.66
CA MET A 275 7.03 -10.23 -17.82
C MET A 275 6.54 -8.78 -17.57
N GLY A 276 7.39 -7.92 -16.99
CA GLY A 276 7.09 -6.49 -16.84
C GLY A 276 8.36 -5.66 -16.65
N GLY A 277 8.52 -4.56 -17.37
CA GLY A 277 9.72 -3.72 -17.43
C GLY A 277 10.21 -3.10 -16.09
N GLY A 278 9.42 -3.18 -15.01
CA GLY A 278 9.84 -2.76 -13.67
C GLY A 278 10.67 -3.79 -12.91
N HIS A 279 10.77 -5.04 -13.40
CA HIS A 279 11.59 -6.08 -12.78
C HIS A 279 13.07 -5.94 -13.14
N GLU A 280 13.36 -5.56 -14.37
CA GLU A 280 14.71 -5.46 -14.90
C GLU A 280 15.53 -4.36 -14.20
N GLU A 281 14.91 -3.24 -13.90
CA GLU A 281 15.52 -2.13 -13.18
C GLU A 281 15.86 -2.50 -11.73
N ARG A 282 14.92 -3.17 -11.03
CA ARG A 282 15.16 -3.65 -9.65
C ARG A 282 16.28 -4.68 -9.58
N GLU A 283 16.32 -5.64 -10.52
CA GLU A 283 17.40 -6.62 -10.58
C GLU A 283 18.76 -5.97 -10.85
N GLN A 284 18.81 -4.98 -11.73
CA GLN A 284 20.03 -4.24 -12.01
C GLN A 284 20.51 -3.47 -10.77
N THR A 285 19.57 -2.86 -10.04
CA THR A 285 19.85 -2.14 -8.80
C THR A 285 20.33 -3.08 -7.70
N LEU A 286 19.66 -4.23 -7.51
CA LEU A 286 20.11 -5.26 -6.56
C LEU A 286 21.51 -5.77 -6.91
N ASN A 287 21.75 -6.11 -8.18
CA ASN A 287 23.07 -6.57 -8.61
C ASN A 287 24.14 -5.52 -8.33
N GLN A 288 23.86 -4.23 -8.56
CA GLN A 288 24.80 -3.17 -8.25
C GLN A 288 25.05 -3.06 -6.74
N LEU A 289 24.00 -3.19 -5.90
CA LEU A 289 24.15 -3.20 -4.44
C LEU A 289 25.08 -4.36 -4.00
N LEU A 290 24.88 -5.56 -4.56
CA LEU A 290 25.72 -6.71 -4.27
C LEU A 290 27.18 -6.47 -4.70
N VAL A 291 27.39 -5.88 -5.87
CA VAL A 291 28.74 -5.52 -6.37
C VAL A 291 29.42 -4.52 -5.45
N GLU A 292 28.72 -3.46 -5.01
CA GLU A 292 29.29 -2.48 -4.09
C GLU A 292 29.64 -3.12 -2.74
N MET A 293 28.76 -3.98 -2.19
CA MET A 293 29.02 -4.68 -0.92
C MET A 293 30.19 -5.67 -1.03
N ASP A 294 30.34 -6.35 -2.16
CA ASP A 294 31.48 -7.24 -2.40
C ASP A 294 32.76 -6.44 -2.63
N GLY A 295 32.65 -5.23 -3.22
CA GLY A 295 33.74 -4.41 -3.70
C GLY A 295 34.51 -3.64 -2.62
N PHE A 296 33.98 -3.45 -1.41
CA PHE A 296 34.75 -2.82 -0.34
C PHE A 296 35.45 -3.85 0.56
N GLY A 297 36.67 -3.51 0.98
CA GLY A 297 37.50 -4.37 1.84
C GLY A 297 36.93 -4.48 3.26
N VAL A 298 37.30 -5.56 3.94
CA VAL A 298 36.83 -5.88 5.30
C VAL A 298 37.16 -4.77 6.33
N ASN A 299 38.07 -3.86 6.00
CA ASN A 299 38.63 -2.87 6.94
C ASN A 299 38.46 -1.41 6.48
N GLU A 300 37.58 -1.12 5.52
CA GLU A 300 37.37 0.25 5.05
C GLU A 300 36.55 1.14 6.01
N GLY A 301 36.11 0.57 7.16
CA GLY A 301 35.36 1.32 8.15
C GLY A 301 33.91 1.64 7.78
N ILE A 302 33.38 1.00 6.72
CA ILE A 302 31.99 1.17 6.29
C ILE A 302 31.18 -0.04 6.74
N ILE A 303 30.09 0.19 7.44
CA ILE A 303 29.10 -0.84 7.79
C ILE A 303 27.79 -0.50 7.12
N VAL A 304 27.25 -1.48 6.36
CA VAL A 304 25.93 -1.35 5.74
C VAL A 304 24.90 -1.96 6.69
N MET A 305 23.97 -1.16 7.16
CA MET A 305 22.82 -1.66 7.91
C MET A 305 21.59 -1.61 7.02
N ALA A 306 20.74 -2.62 7.07
CA ALA A 306 19.47 -2.58 6.36
C ALA A 306 18.32 -3.01 7.28
N ALA A 307 17.12 -2.53 7.00
CA ALA A 307 15.91 -2.95 7.70
C ALA A 307 14.87 -3.51 6.72
N THR A 308 14.17 -4.55 7.18
CA THR A 308 13.03 -5.13 6.47
C THR A 308 11.97 -5.62 7.43
N ASN A 309 10.73 -5.58 7.01
CA ASN A 309 9.61 -6.21 7.72
C ASN A 309 9.38 -7.65 7.22
N ARG A 310 9.97 -8.03 6.08
CA ARG A 310 9.71 -9.29 5.39
C ARG A 310 11.02 -9.94 4.92
N VAL A 311 11.61 -10.75 5.77
CA VAL A 311 12.83 -11.50 5.40
C VAL A 311 12.55 -12.62 4.41
N ASP A 312 11.33 -13.16 4.40
CA ASP A 312 10.84 -14.25 3.58
C ASP A 312 10.93 -13.97 2.07
N ILE A 313 10.71 -12.70 1.68
CA ILE A 313 10.73 -12.29 0.27
C ILE A 313 12.10 -11.86 -0.25
N LEU A 314 13.12 -11.79 0.61
CA LEU A 314 14.45 -11.34 0.20
C LEU A 314 15.15 -12.36 -0.69
N ASP A 315 15.93 -11.87 -1.67
CA ASP A 315 16.78 -12.71 -2.49
C ASP A 315 17.89 -13.34 -1.61
N PRO A 316 18.05 -14.69 -1.64
CA PRO A 316 19.08 -15.36 -0.83
C PRO A 316 20.50 -14.87 -1.09
N ALA A 317 20.76 -14.27 -2.25
CA ALA A 317 22.08 -13.72 -2.58
C ALA A 317 22.51 -12.59 -1.65
N ILE A 318 21.56 -11.82 -1.10
CA ILE A 318 21.87 -10.71 -0.19
C ILE A 318 22.29 -11.20 1.21
N LEU A 319 21.86 -12.40 1.57
CA LEU A 319 22.10 -13.04 2.88
C LEU A 319 23.37 -13.90 2.90
N ARG A 320 24.16 -13.89 1.81
CA ARG A 320 25.42 -14.66 1.76
C ARG A 320 26.50 -14.02 2.61
N PRO A 321 27.40 -14.82 3.21
CA PRO A 321 28.57 -14.31 3.95
C PRO A 321 29.35 -13.26 3.14
N GLY A 322 29.75 -12.19 3.80
CA GLY A 322 30.43 -11.05 3.18
C GLY A 322 29.48 -9.94 2.68
N ARG A 323 28.17 -10.11 2.87
CA ARG A 323 27.11 -9.12 2.58
C ARG A 323 26.35 -8.81 3.87
N PHE A 324 25.06 -9.21 3.99
CA PHE A 324 24.33 -9.14 5.25
C PHE A 324 24.50 -10.45 6.02
N ASP A 325 25.65 -10.62 6.61
CA ASP A 325 26.07 -11.83 7.31
C ASP A 325 25.63 -11.86 8.79
N ARG A 326 25.25 -10.72 9.36
CA ARG A 326 24.62 -10.66 10.69
C ARG A 326 23.15 -10.29 10.55
N ARG A 327 22.29 -11.04 11.25
CA ARG A 327 20.86 -10.73 11.34
C ARG A 327 20.52 -10.45 12.80
N VAL A 328 19.84 -9.35 13.04
CA VAL A 328 19.31 -8.97 14.35
C VAL A 328 17.80 -8.91 14.24
N VAL A 329 17.11 -9.75 15.02
CA VAL A 329 15.65 -9.83 15.00
C VAL A 329 15.12 -8.85 16.04
N VAL A 330 14.40 -7.83 15.58
CA VAL A 330 13.81 -6.77 16.42
C VAL A 330 12.31 -7.06 16.55
N GLY A 331 11.97 -7.85 17.57
CA GLY A 331 10.60 -8.28 17.86
C GLY A 331 9.74 -7.21 18.54
N PRO A 332 8.45 -7.50 18.79
CA PRO A 332 7.65 -6.71 19.73
C PRO A 332 8.30 -6.71 21.12
N PRO A 333 8.22 -5.61 21.87
CA PRO A 333 8.83 -5.53 23.19
C PRO A 333 8.07 -6.38 24.22
N ASP A 334 8.80 -6.97 25.17
CA ASP A 334 8.26 -7.61 26.36
C ASP A 334 7.63 -6.60 27.33
N VAL A 335 7.03 -7.05 28.40
CA VAL A 335 6.38 -6.17 29.41
C VAL A 335 7.34 -5.10 29.93
N MET A 336 8.60 -5.47 30.22
CA MET A 336 9.60 -4.53 30.73
C MET A 336 10.00 -3.52 29.66
N GLY A 337 10.21 -3.97 28.44
CA GLY A 337 10.49 -3.10 27.29
C GLY A 337 9.35 -2.13 27.01
N ARG A 338 8.08 -2.60 27.09
CA ARG A 338 6.92 -1.72 26.93
C ARG A 338 6.87 -0.64 28.03
N GLU A 339 7.15 -1.00 29.27
CA GLU A 339 7.22 -0.02 30.37
C GLU A 339 8.32 1.02 30.13
N GLU A 340 9.52 0.59 29.72
CA GLU A 340 10.61 1.50 29.37
C GLU A 340 10.25 2.42 28.20
N ILE A 341 9.61 1.90 27.13
CA ILE A 341 9.15 2.68 26.00
C ILE A 341 8.09 3.72 26.43
N LEU A 342 7.12 3.30 27.23
CA LEU A 342 6.11 4.20 27.78
C LEU A 342 6.74 5.33 28.60
N LYS A 343 7.73 5.04 29.43
CA LYS A 343 8.48 6.05 30.20
C LYS A 343 9.20 7.07 29.31
N VAL A 344 9.76 6.61 28.19
CA VAL A 344 10.42 7.51 27.22
C VAL A 344 9.41 8.45 26.58
N HIS A 345 8.28 7.94 26.10
CA HIS A 345 7.24 8.72 25.45
C HIS A 345 6.40 9.57 26.41
N ALA A 346 6.42 9.25 27.70
CA ALA A 346 5.79 10.02 28.77
C ALA A 346 6.57 11.29 29.17
N LYS A 347 7.89 11.34 28.93
CA LYS A 347 8.76 12.45 29.38
C LYS A 347 8.25 13.85 29.03
N ASN A 348 7.60 14.00 27.88
CA ASN A 348 7.10 15.29 27.38
C ASN A 348 5.58 15.43 27.51
N LYS A 349 4.91 14.54 28.24
CA LYS A 349 3.47 14.56 28.47
C LYS A 349 3.16 14.71 29.94
N PRO A 350 2.32 15.68 30.35
CA PRO A 350 1.92 15.83 31.73
C PRO A 350 0.94 14.73 32.12
N LEU A 351 1.43 13.72 32.84
CA LEU A 351 0.61 12.64 33.38
C LEU A 351 0.05 13.03 34.76
N ALA A 352 -1.16 12.59 35.06
CA ALA A 352 -1.76 12.71 36.39
C ALA A 352 -1.19 11.64 37.34
N GLU A 353 -1.40 11.81 38.64
CA GLU A 353 -0.88 10.90 39.67
C GLU A 353 -1.51 9.50 39.66
N ASP A 354 -2.69 9.37 39.03
CA ASP A 354 -3.43 8.11 38.88
C ASP A 354 -2.87 7.20 37.76
N VAL A 355 -1.88 7.67 36.97
CA VAL A 355 -1.34 6.92 35.82
C VAL A 355 -0.28 5.92 36.24
N ASP A 356 -0.58 4.63 36.08
CA ASP A 356 0.35 3.53 36.27
C ASP A 356 0.84 2.98 34.94
N LEU A 357 2.08 3.36 34.55
CA LEU A 357 2.71 2.92 33.30
C LEU A 357 3.02 1.41 33.31
N LYS A 358 3.22 0.80 34.48
CA LYS A 358 3.44 -0.64 34.58
C LYS A 358 2.17 -1.42 34.27
N GLN A 359 1.04 -1.00 34.81
CA GLN A 359 -0.25 -1.58 34.49
C GLN A 359 -0.58 -1.43 32.99
N ILE A 360 -0.25 -0.26 32.40
CA ILE A 360 -0.44 -0.04 30.96
C ILE A 360 0.44 -0.98 30.15
N ALA A 361 1.70 -1.17 30.53
CA ALA A 361 2.61 -2.10 29.86
C ALA A 361 2.10 -3.54 29.89
N GLN A 362 1.48 -3.97 30.98
CA GLN A 362 0.85 -5.29 31.09
C GLN A 362 -0.36 -5.43 30.16
N THR A 363 -1.22 -4.43 30.13
CA THR A 363 -2.45 -4.46 29.29
C THR A 363 -2.20 -4.28 27.81
N THR A 364 -1.02 -3.85 27.39
CA THR A 364 -0.65 -3.61 25.99
C THR A 364 0.22 -4.72 25.41
N ALA A 365 -0.02 -5.99 25.79
CA ALA A 365 0.67 -7.13 25.20
C ALA A 365 0.57 -7.12 23.67
N GLY A 366 1.68 -7.40 22.98
CA GLY A 366 1.77 -7.39 21.54
C GLY A 366 1.91 -5.99 20.89
N PHE A 367 1.80 -4.89 21.65
CA PHE A 367 2.00 -3.54 21.09
C PHE A 367 3.47 -3.29 20.79
N THR A 368 3.69 -2.70 19.62
CA THR A 368 5.00 -2.19 19.18
C THR A 368 5.31 -0.83 19.81
N GLY A 369 6.57 -0.39 19.72
CA GLY A 369 6.96 0.93 20.22
C GLY A 369 6.17 2.09 19.58
N ALA A 370 5.84 2.00 18.30
CA ALA A 370 5.05 3.00 17.60
C ALA A 370 3.58 3.03 18.07
N GLU A 371 3.00 1.87 18.37
CA GLU A 371 1.64 1.80 18.91
C GLU A 371 1.57 2.33 20.34
N LEU A 372 2.59 2.10 21.18
CA LEU A 372 2.70 2.68 22.53
C LEU A 372 2.88 4.21 22.49
N GLU A 373 3.65 4.73 21.53
CA GLU A 373 3.75 6.18 21.31
C GLU A 373 2.38 6.76 20.93
N ASN A 374 1.72 6.12 19.95
CA ASN A 374 0.39 6.54 19.49
C ASN A 374 -0.66 6.47 20.60
N LEU A 375 -0.60 5.44 21.46
CA LEU A 375 -1.47 5.29 22.62
C LEU A 375 -1.39 6.51 23.55
N LEU A 376 -0.18 6.90 23.96
CA LEU A 376 0.02 8.06 24.81
C LEU A 376 -0.30 9.39 24.12
N ASN A 377 -0.11 9.48 22.80
CA ASN A 377 -0.47 10.63 22.02
C ASN A 377 -1.99 10.79 21.91
N GLU A 378 -2.72 9.72 21.63
CA GLU A 378 -4.19 9.71 21.60
C GLU A 378 -4.79 10.05 22.96
N ALA A 379 -4.23 9.53 24.05
CA ALA A 379 -4.64 9.88 25.40
C ALA A 379 -4.44 11.38 25.68
N ALA A 380 -3.32 11.95 25.25
CA ALA A 380 -3.06 13.39 25.38
C ALA A 380 -4.04 14.23 24.55
N ILE A 381 -4.41 13.78 23.34
CA ILE A 381 -5.44 14.42 22.51
C ILE A 381 -6.79 14.39 23.20
N MET A 382 -7.17 13.28 23.86
CA MET A 382 -8.42 13.17 24.61
C MET A 382 -8.43 14.13 25.80
N ALA A 383 -7.36 14.19 26.59
CA ALA A 383 -7.24 15.16 27.68
C ALA A 383 -7.35 16.62 27.20
N ALA A 384 -6.76 16.94 26.05
CA ALA A 384 -6.81 18.27 25.46
C ALA A 384 -8.24 18.64 24.98
N LYS A 385 -8.98 17.69 24.38
CA LYS A 385 -10.40 17.87 23.98
C LYS A 385 -11.27 18.22 25.18
N ASP A 386 -11.01 17.58 26.33
CA ASP A 386 -11.71 17.85 27.59
C ASP A 386 -11.15 19.07 28.34
N ARG A 387 -10.28 19.87 27.69
CA ARG A 387 -9.64 21.08 28.26
C ARG A 387 -8.89 20.80 29.59
N ARG A 388 -8.39 19.59 29.77
CA ARG A 388 -7.57 19.20 30.93
C ARG A 388 -6.09 19.39 30.61
N ARG A 389 -5.31 19.65 31.65
CA ARG A 389 -3.85 19.85 31.53
C ARG A 389 -3.04 18.57 31.74
N PHE A 390 -3.65 17.54 32.30
CA PHE A 390 -3.01 16.28 32.66
C PHE A 390 -3.74 15.12 32.00
N VAL A 391 -3.00 14.15 31.53
CA VAL A 391 -3.50 12.87 31.01
C VAL A 391 -3.80 11.95 32.19
N ARG A 392 -5.00 11.41 32.28
CA ARG A 392 -5.43 10.48 33.34
C ARG A 392 -5.37 9.04 32.86
N GLN A 393 -5.40 8.10 33.82
CA GLN A 393 -5.50 6.68 33.50
C GLN A 393 -6.73 6.36 32.63
N SER A 394 -7.86 7.03 32.86
CA SER A 394 -9.08 6.88 32.05
C SER A 394 -8.91 7.26 30.58
N ASP A 395 -8.07 8.28 30.28
CA ASP A 395 -7.79 8.69 28.92
C ASP A 395 -6.97 7.63 28.17
N ILE A 396 -6.00 7.04 28.88
CA ILE A 396 -5.15 5.97 28.34
C ILE A 396 -5.99 4.73 28.08
N LYS A 397 -6.91 4.37 29.00
CA LYS A 397 -7.87 3.28 28.80
C LYS A 397 -8.74 3.50 27.56
N SER A 398 -9.25 4.72 27.36
CA SER A 398 -10.06 5.06 26.19
C SER A 398 -9.22 5.09 24.91
N ALA A 399 -7.98 5.57 24.97
CA ALA A 399 -7.05 5.55 23.87
C ALA A 399 -6.65 4.12 23.47
N PHE A 400 -6.49 3.21 24.45
CA PHE A 400 -6.20 1.79 24.20
C PHE A 400 -7.28 1.13 23.34
N ILE A 401 -8.55 1.36 23.66
CA ILE A 401 -9.66 0.87 22.84
C ILE A 401 -9.62 1.48 21.44
N LYS A 402 -9.37 2.79 21.34
CA LYS A 402 -9.31 3.49 20.06
C LYS A 402 -8.15 3.01 19.17
N VAL A 403 -6.99 2.73 19.73
CA VAL A 403 -5.81 2.25 19.00
C VAL A 403 -5.95 0.78 18.63
N GLY A 404 -6.44 -0.08 19.54
CA GLY A 404 -6.58 -1.51 19.32
C GLY A 404 -7.74 -1.90 18.40
N ILE A 405 -8.89 -1.26 18.54
CA ILE A 405 -10.12 -1.65 17.83
C ILE A 405 -10.54 -0.58 16.81
N GLY A 406 -10.20 0.67 17.05
CA GLY A 406 -10.59 1.81 16.22
C GLY A 406 -11.56 2.77 16.90
N ALA A 407 -11.84 3.89 16.25
CA ALA A 407 -12.72 4.92 16.80
C ALA A 407 -14.19 4.48 16.82
N GLU A 408 -14.88 4.70 17.94
CA GLU A 408 -16.31 4.48 18.09
C GLU A 408 -17.14 5.40 17.17
N LYS A 409 -18.11 4.84 16.45
CA LYS A 409 -19.01 5.56 15.52
C LYS A 409 -20.36 5.83 16.15
N ARG A 410 -20.41 6.76 17.09
CA ARG A 410 -21.65 7.13 17.80
C ARG A 410 -22.70 7.85 16.95
N SER A 411 -22.34 8.31 15.74
CA SER A 411 -23.26 8.97 14.82
C SER A 411 -24.09 8.01 13.97
N LYS A 412 -23.79 6.71 13.99
CA LYS A 412 -24.53 5.70 13.22
C LYS A 412 -25.84 5.38 13.93
N VAL A 413 -26.97 5.65 13.29
CA VAL A 413 -28.28 5.25 13.79
C VAL A 413 -28.45 3.75 13.54
N ILE A 414 -28.52 2.99 14.62
CA ILE A 414 -28.71 1.54 14.61
C ILE A 414 -30.09 1.24 15.13
N SER A 415 -30.81 0.31 14.49
CA SER A 415 -32.13 -0.13 14.96
C SER A 415 -32.00 -0.92 16.27
N ASP A 416 -33.04 -0.87 17.11
CA ASP A 416 -33.05 -1.65 18.36
C ASP A 416 -32.92 -3.17 18.10
N LYS A 417 -33.41 -3.64 16.95
CA LYS A 417 -33.23 -5.03 16.53
C LYS A 417 -31.73 -5.36 16.32
N GLU A 418 -31.00 -4.52 15.60
CA GLU A 418 -29.56 -4.71 15.36
C GLU A 418 -28.75 -4.56 16.66
N LYS A 419 -29.07 -3.57 17.50
CA LYS A 419 -28.45 -3.43 18.82
C LYS A 419 -28.62 -4.70 19.67
N ARG A 420 -29.83 -5.26 19.66
CA ARG A 420 -30.14 -6.50 20.39
C ARG A 420 -29.35 -7.68 19.86
N ILE A 421 -29.28 -7.84 18.54
CA ILE A 421 -28.47 -8.91 17.92
C ILE A 421 -27.00 -8.77 18.35
N THR A 422 -26.44 -7.56 18.22
CA THR A 422 -25.05 -7.29 18.63
C THR A 422 -24.83 -7.56 20.13
N ALA A 423 -25.77 -7.17 20.99
CA ALA A 423 -25.64 -7.39 22.43
C ALA A 423 -25.54 -8.88 22.80
N TYR A 424 -26.36 -9.72 22.19
CA TYR A 424 -26.29 -11.16 22.39
C TYR A 424 -25.04 -11.77 21.79
N HIS A 425 -24.65 -11.33 20.59
CA HIS A 425 -23.43 -11.77 19.90
C HIS A 425 -22.19 -11.52 20.75
N GLU A 426 -21.98 -10.29 21.20
CA GLU A 426 -20.82 -9.90 22.02
C GLU A 426 -20.85 -10.58 23.40
N THR A 427 -22.04 -10.75 23.98
CA THR A 427 -22.16 -11.50 25.24
C THR A 427 -21.79 -12.96 25.07
N GLY A 428 -22.12 -13.58 23.92
CA GLY A 428 -21.72 -14.96 23.62
C GLY A 428 -20.19 -15.14 23.66
N HIS A 429 -19.45 -14.22 23.02
CA HIS A 429 -17.98 -14.21 23.12
C HIS A 429 -17.49 -14.00 24.54
N ALA A 430 -18.08 -13.06 25.26
CA ALA A 430 -17.67 -12.69 26.62
C ALA A 430 -17.84 -13.85 27.62
N ILE A 431 -18.95 -14.58 27.55
CA ILE A 431 -19.18 -15.76 28.40
C ILE A 431 -18.08 -16.79 28.19
N LEU A 432 -17.74 -17.08 26.94
CA LEU A 432 -16.72 -18.09 26.61
C LEU A 432 -15.33 -17.65 27.02
N PHE A 433 -14.97 -16.36 26.86
CA PHE A 433 -13.73 -15.82 27.42
C PHE A 433 -13.63 -16.01 28.94
N HIS A 434 -14.74 -15.85 29.67
CA HIS A 434 -14.76 -15.97 31.12
C HIS A 434 -14.72 -17.42 31.60
N MET A 435 -15.40 -18.30 30.89
CA MET A 435 -15.59 -19.70 31.34
C MET A 435 -14.45 -20.64 30.91
N LEU A 436 -13.68 -20.29 29.90
CA LEU A 436 -12.60 -21.14 29.40
C LEU A 436 -11.29 -20.80 30.09
N PRO A 437 -10.63 -21.78 30.74
CA PRO A 437 -9.54 -21.51 31.68
C PRO A 437 -8.25 -20.93 31.08
N ASP A 438 -7.98 -21.21 29.79
CA ASP A 438 -6.76 -20.74 29.12
C ASP A 438 -7.01 -19.43 28.35
N MET A 439 -8.22 -18.86 28.45
CA MET A 439 -8.58 -17.61 27.75
C MET A 439 -8.34 -16.41 28.65
N GLU A 440 -8.03 -15.30 28.02
CA GLU A 440 -7.80 -14.02 28.68
C GLU A 440 -9.11 -13.46 29.24
N ALA A 441 -9.03 -12.80 30.42
CA ALA A 441 -10.18 -12.16 31.01
C ALA A 441 -10.76 -11.03 30.13
N VAL A 442 -12.07 -10.88 30.14
CA VAL A 442 -12.73 -9.80 29.38
C VAL A 442 -12.36 -8.44 29.98
N TYR A 443 -11.84 -7.53 29.16
CA TYR A 443 -11.57 -6.14 29.54
C TYR A 443 -12.82 -5.26 29.45
N THR A 444 -13.52 -5.35 28.33
CA THR A 444 -14.75 -4.57 28.07
C THR A 444 -15.57 -5.19 26.94
N ILE A 445 -16.88 -5.04 27.05
CA ILE A 445 -17.86 -5.43 26.04
C ILE A 445 -18.56 -4.16 25.56
N SER A 446 -18.77 -3.99 24.26
CA SER A 446 -19.43 -2.81 23.71
C SER A 446 -20.27 -3.15 22.47
N ILE A 447 -21.44 -2.55 22.38
CA ILE A 447 -22.30 -2.62 21.19
C ILE A 447 -22.23 -1.35 20.35
N ILE A 448 -21.23 -0.48 20.61
CA ILE A 448 -20.98 0.71 19.82
C ILE A 448 -20.14 0.31 18.60
N PRO A 449 -20.60 0.60 17.37
CA PRO A 449 -19.85 0.25 16.18
C PRO A 449 -18.47 0.91 16.13
N THR A 450 -17.49 0.17 15.65
CA THR A 450 -16.13 0.67 15.45
C THR A 450 -15.64 0.43 14.03
N GLY A 451 -14.62 1.17 13.59
CA GLY A 451 -13.92 0.94 12.33
C GLY A 451 -14.80 0.76 11.08
N PRO A 452 -14.37 0.02 10.07
CA PRO A 452 -15.08 -0.11 8.79
C PRO A 452 -16.20 -1.17 8.77
N GLY A 453 -16.57 -1.83 9.88
CA GLY A 453 -17.61 -2.85 9.78
C GLY A 453 -18.03 -3.58 11.06
N ALA A 454 -17.33 -3.41 12.18
CA ALA A 454 -17.74 -4.06 13.42
C ALA A 454 -18.98 -3.38 14.02
N ALA A 455 -19.99 -4.18 14.37
CA ALA A 455 -21.21 -3.70 15.00
C ALA A 455 -21.04 -3.50 16.51
N GLY A 456 -20.18 -4.29 17.13
CA GLY A 456 -19.74 -4.23 18.52
C GLY A 456 -18.34 -4.81 18.65
N TYR A 457 -17.90 -5.03 19.88
CA TYR A 457 -16.64 -5.72 20.18
C TYR A 457 -16.61 -6.24 21.62
N THR A 458 -15.99 -7.40 21.77
CA THR A 458 -15.59 -7.96 23.05
C THR A 458 -14.06 -7.99 23.08
N MET A 459 -13.46 -7.24 24.00
CA MET A 459 -12.02 -7.07 24.10
C MET A 459 -11.45 -7.89 25.25
N PRO A 460 -10.59 -8.89 25.02
CA PRO A 460 -9.86 -9.54 26.08
C PRO A 460 -8.70 -8.68 26.58
N GLN A 461 -8.23 -8.96 27.79
CA GLN A 461 -7.05 -8.35 28.39
C GLN A 461 -5.96 -9.43 28.55
N PRO A 462 -4.94 -9.45 27.68
CA PRO A 462 -3.79 -10.34 27.89
C PRO A 462 -3.09 -9.97 29.21
N GLU A 463 -2.81 -10.97 30.03
CA GLU A 463 -2.08 -10.77 31.28
C GLU A 463 -0.58 -11.05 31.13
N ASN A 464 -0.22 -11.95 30.20
CA ASN A 464 1.15 -12.40 29.95
C ASN A 464 1.48 -12.36 28.45
N ASP A 465 2.77 -12.34 28.14
CA ASP A 465 3.30 -12.52 26.79
C ASP A 465 3.60 -14.02 26.59
N ASP A 466 2.61 -14.80 26.13
CA ASP A 466 2.76 -16.24 25.95
C ASP A 466 3.70 -16.56 24.78
N MET A 467 4.73 -17.35 25.05
CA MET A 467 5.69 -17.80 24.04
C MET A 467 5.13 -18.97 23.21
N PHE A 468 4.29 -19.81 23.79
CA PHE A 468 3.74 -21.00 23.15
C PHE A 468 2.22 -21.04 23.27
N GLN A 469 1.58 -21.48 22.20
CA GLN A 469 0.15 -21.78 22.20
C GLN A 469 -0.06 -23.30 22.25
N THR A 470 -0.74 -23.79 23.26
CA THR A 470 -1.07 -25.22 23.38
C THR A 470 -2.24 -25.57 22.45
N ARG A 471 -2.38 -26.86 22.10
CA ARG A 471 -3.56 -27.37 21.39
C ARG A 471 -4.86 -27.01 22.12
N GLY A 472 -4.86 -27.14 23.46
CA GLY A 472 -6.01 -26.78 24.29
C GLY A 472 -6.40 -25.32 24.16
N LYS A 473 -5.43 -24.39 24.30
CA LYS A 473 -5.66 -22.96 24.15
C LYS A 473 -6.18 -22.59 22.74
N MET A 474 -5.63 -23.20 21.69
CA MET A 474 -6.12 -22.98 20.32
C MET A 474 -7.55 -23.49 20.10
N MET A 475 -7.91 -24.66 20.68
CA MET A 475 -9.28 -25.16 20.65
C MET A 475 -10.25 -24.24 21.40
N GLN A 476 -9.87 -23.76 22.58
CA GLN A 476 -10.67 -22.80 23.34
C GLN A 476 -10.84 -21.48 22.57
N TYR A 477 -9.80 -21.02 21.89
CA TYR A 477 -9.89 -19.83 21.03
C TYR A 477 -10.88 -20.01 19.86
N ILE A 478 -10.89 -21.19 19.20
CA ILE A 478 -11.90 -21.51 18.19
C ILE A 478 -13.30 -21.49 18.81
N THR A 479 -13.45 -22.05 20.02
CA THR A 479 -14.73 -22.05 20.74
C THR A 479 -15.21 -20.62 20.99
N VAL A 480 -14.33 -19.73 21.47
CA VAL A 480 -14.63 -18.31 21.68
C VAL A 480 -15.06 -17.62 20.37
N CYS A 481 -14.34 -17.85 19.26
CA CYS A 481 -14.71 -17.27 17.97
C CYS A 481 -16.14 -17.66 17.54
N LEU A 482 -16.62 -18.82 17.91
CA LEU A 482 -17.97 -19.29 17.57
C LEU A 482 -19.06 -18.75 18.50
N GLY A 483 -18.70 -18.14 19.63
CA GLY A 483 -19.62 -17.70 20.70
C GLY A 483 -20.72 -16.77 20.23
N GLY A 484 -20.37 -15.75 19.44
CA GLY A 484 -21.36 -14.80 18.91
C GLY A 484 -22.39 -15.48 18.00
N ARG A 485 -21.92 -16.40 17.14
CA ARG A 485 -22.79 -17.18 16.25
C ARG A 485 -23.76 -18.08 17.01
N VAL A 486 -23.23 -18.78 18.01
CA VAL A 486 -24.04 -19.67 18.88
C VAL A 486 -25.08 -18.88 19.67
N ALA A 487 -24.73 -17.71 20.19
CA ALA A 487 -25.69 -16.85 20.88
C ALA A 487 -26.82 -16.37 19.94
N GLU A 488 -26.50 -16.02 18.68
CA GLU A 488 -27.52 -15.69 17.68
C GLU A 488 -28.48 -16.86 17.42
N GLU A 489 -27.96 -18.06 17.22
CA GLU A 489 -28.74 -19.28 16.98
C GLU A 489 -29.71 -19.59 18.13
N LEU A 490 -29.21 -19.49 19.37
CA LEU A 490 -30.01 -19.82 20.54
C LEU A 490 -31.16 -18.83 20.82
N ILE A 491 -30.96 -17.56 20.50
CA ILE A 491 -31.88 -16.48 20.89
C ILE A 491 -32.86 -16.10 19.78
N PHE A 492 -32.38 -16.11 18.53
CA PHE A 492 -33.17 -15.58 17.41
C PHE A 492 -33.70 -16.67 16.47
N ASP A 493 -33.28 -17.93 16.66
CA ASP A 493 -33.57 -19.04 15.74
C ASP A 493 -33.20 -18.65 14.27
N ASP A 494 -32.24 -17.75 14.13
CA ASP A 494 -31.77 -17.17 12.86
C ASP A 494 -30.30 -16.79 13.01
N ILE A 495 -29.68 -16.47 11.90
CA ILE A 495 -28.24 -16.23 11.80
C ILE A 495 -27.96 -15.01 10.95
N THR A 496 -26.94 -14.24 11.34
CA THR A 496 -26.58 -13.04 10.61
C THR A 496 -25.21 -13.17 9.91
N THR A 497 -24.90 -12.21 9.06
CA THR A 497 -23.58 -12.07 8.43
C THR A 497 -22.53 -11.50 9.39
N GLY A 498 -22.93 -11.10 10.61
CA GLY A 498 -22.04 -10.50 11.61
C GLY A 498 -20.87 -11.41 11.98
N ALA A 499 -21.15 -12.69 12.18
CA ALA A 499 -20.15 -13.70 12.54
C ALA A 499 -19.17 -14.10 11.41
N SER A 500 -19.20 -13.45 10.26
CA SER A 500 -18.40 -13.85 9.10
C SER A 500 -16.88 -13.79 9.35
N GLN A 501 -16.42 -12.81 10.12
CA GLN A 501 -15.00 -12.67 10.47
C GLN A 501 -14.57 -13.71 11.49
N ASP A 502 -15.42 -13.99 12.48
CA ASP A 502 -15.16 -14.96 13.54
C ASP A 502 -15.05 -16.37 12.97
N ILE A 503 -15.96 -16.73 12.05
CA ILE A 503 -15.92 -18.02 11.33
C ILE A 503 -14.63 -18.12 10.50
N LYS A 504 -14.20 -17.07 9.81
CA LYS A 504 -12.93 -17.08 9.08
C LYS A 504 -11.75 -17.29 10.01
N GLN A 505 -11.74 -16.66 11.16
CA GLN A 505 -10.67 -16.76 12.14
C GLN A 505 -10.62 -18.14 12.79
N ALA A 506 -11.77 -18.69 13.17
CA ALA A 506 -11.91 -20.05 13.64
C ALA A 506 -11.38 -21.07 12.61
N THR A 507 -11.81 -20.95 11.35
CA THR A 507 -11.38 -21.83 10.25
C THR A 507 -9.89 -21.73 9.97
N ALA A 508 -9.32 -20.52 9.96
CA ALA A 508 -7.89 -20.31 9.76
C ALA A 508 -7.05 -20.91 10.89
N THR A 509 -7.50 -20.77 12.14
CA THR A 509 -6.85 -21.37 13.31
C THR A 509 -6.90 -22.89 13.25
N ALA A 510 -8.07 -23.49 13.01
CA ALA A 510 -8.23 -24.94 12.88
C ALA A 510 -7.35 -25.50 11.73
N ARG A 511 -7.32 -24.84 10.58
CA ARG A 511 -6.46 -25.23 9.47
C ARG A 511 -4.98 -25.16 9.83
N SER A 512 -4.54 -24.09 10.51
CA SER A 512 -3.15 -23.94 10.96
C SER A 512 -2.75 -25.03 11.97
N MET A 513 -3.64 -25.41 12.85
CA MET A 513 -3.40 -26.53 13.80
C MET A 513 -3.07 -27.83 13.05
N ILE A 514 -3.79 -28.10 11.97
CA ILE A 514 -3.62 -29.34 11.20
C ILE A 514 -2.42 -29.23 10.26
N THR A 515 -2.34 -28.16 9.45
CA THR A 515 -1.38 -28.10 8.35
C THR A 515 -0.01 -27.58 8.76
N LYS A 516 0.06 -26.66 9.73
CA LYS A 516 1.30 -26.00 10.14
C LYS A 516 1.92 -26.61 11.39
N TYR A 517 1.09 -26.93 12.38
CA TYR A 517 1.58 -27.38 13.69
C TYR A 517 1.51 -28.89 13.87
N GLY A 518 0.95 -29.65 12.91
CA GLY A 518 0.85 -31.11 13.00
C GLY A 518 0.05 -31.60 14.21
N MET A 519 -0.98 -30.83 14.64
CA MET A 519 -1.81 -31.14 15.80
C MET A 519 -3.00 -32.07 15.47
N SER A 520 -2.90 -32.81 14.36
CA SER A 520 -3.89 -33.79 13.90
C SER A 520 -3.55 -35.19 14.41
N GLU A 521 -4.57 -35.91 14.84
CA GLU A 521 -4.43 -37.33 15.22
C GLU A 521 -4.49 -38.24 13.98
N ASN A 522 -5.26 -37.87 12.97
CA ASN A 522 -5.46 -38.67 11.75
C ASN A 522 -4.34 -38.48 10.72
N LEU A 523 -3.86 -37.25 10.56
CA LEU A 523 -2.83 -36.90 9.58
C LEU A 523 -1.41 -36.96 10.15
N GLY A 524 -1.28 -37.11 11.47
CA GLY A 524 -0.01 -37.28 12.17
C GLY A 524 0.84 -35.99 12.24
N LEU A 525 2.11 -36.15 12.63
CA LEU A 525 3.07 -35.07 12.83
C LEU A 525 3.71 -34.65 11.50
N VAL A 526 2.89 -34.19 10.56
CA VAL A 526 3.34 -33.77 9.22
C VAL A 526 2.94 -32.32 9.00
N ALA A 527 3.89 -31.48 8.57
CA ALA A 527 3.62 -30.14 8.10
C ALA A 527 3.23 -30.19 6.61
N TYR A 528 1.99 -29.85 6.31
CA TYR A 528 1.44 -29.78 4.96
C TYR A 528 1.50 -28.35 4.40
N ASP A 529 1.77 -27.37 5.27
CA ASP A 529 1.99 -26.00 4.87
C ASP A 529 3.41 -25.89 4.29
N SER A 530 3.51 -25.73 2.99
CA SER A 530 4.79 -25.41 2.37
C SER A 530 5.03 -23.92 2.63
N ASP A 531 6.11 -23.57 3.32
CA ASP A 531 6.62 -22.19 3.47
C ASP A 531 6.99 -21.52 2.12
N SER A 532 6.60 -22.12 1.02
CA SER A 532 6.65 -21.53 -0.30
C SER A 532 5.44 -20.61 -0.50
N ASP A 533 5.43 -19.46 0.18
CA ASP A 533 4.79 -18.25 -0.31
C ASP A 533 5.49 -17.79 -1.62
N GLU A 534 5.59 -18.68 -2.59
CA GLU A 534 5.77 -18.27 -3.97
C GLU A 534 4.47 -17.62 -4.41
N VAL A 535 4.35 -16.35 -4.10
CA VAL A 535 3.36 -15.47 -4.71
C VAL A 535 3.68 -15.40 -6.20
N PHE A 536 3.18 -16.36 -6.95
CA PHE A 536 3.11 -16.29 -8.39
C PHE A 536 2.09 -15.22 -8.74
N ILE A 537 2.56 -13.98 -8.95
CA ILE A 537 1.78 -12.93 -9.57
C ILE A 537 1.74 -13.23 -11.06
N GLY A 538 0.76 -14.02 -11.43
CA GLY A 538 0.44 -14.31 -12.83
C GLY A 538 -0.81 -15.18 -12.86
N ARG A 539 -1.96 -14.55 -13.12
CA ARG A 539 -3.25 -15.12 -13.52
C ARG A 539 -3.43 -16.61 -13.23
N ASP A 540 -4.33 -16.92 -12.30
CA ASP A 540 -5.18 -18.13 -12.22
C ASP A 540 -4.61 -19.45 -12.81
N TRP A 541 -3.43 -19.89 -12.36
CA TRP A 541 -3.00 -21.26 -12.57
C TRP A 541 -2.53 -21.81 -11.22
N GLY A 542 -3.48 -22.39 -10.51
CA GLY A 542 -3.38 -23.38 -9.47
C GLY A 542 -2.28 -23.18 -8.42
N HIS A 543 -2.66 -22.79 -7.19
CA HIS A 543 -1.92 -23.22 -6.00
C HIS A 543 -1.71 -24.73 -6.13
N THR A 544 -0.55 -25.16 -6.57
CA THR A 544 -0.18 -26.57 -6.54
C THR A 544 -0.06 -26.94 -5.08
N LYS A 545 -1.13 -27.56 -4.55
CA LYS A 545 -1.09 -28.15 -3.22
C LYS A 545 0.10 -29.11 -3.19
N SER A 546 0.95 -29.01 -2.17
CA SER A 546 2.10 -29.91 -1.98
C SER A 546 1.70 -31.32 -1.57
N TYR A 547 0.39 -31.60 -1.49
CA TYR A 547 -0.19 -32.86 -1.02
C TYR A 547 -1.34 -33.32 -1.92
N SER A 548 -1.65 -34.63 -1.85
CA SER A 548 -2.66 -35.27 -2.68
C SER A 548 -4.09 -34.79 -2.37
N GLU A 549 -5.03 -34.97 -3.31
CA GLU A 549 -6.43 -34.64 -3.10
C GLU A 549 -7.07 -35.44 -1.93
N ASN A 550 -6.59 -36.65 -1.66
CA ASN A 550 -7.05 -37.42 -0.51
C ASN A 550 -6.65 -36.78 0.82
N VAL A 551 -5.43 -36.21 0.91
CA VAL A 551 -4.95 -35.48 2.08
C VAL A 551 -5.72 -34.15 2.21
N ALA A 552 -5.99 -33.47 1.10
CA ALA A 552 -6.81 -32.26 1.12
C ALA A 552 -8.22 -32.53 1.67
N ALA A 553 -8.88 -33.58 1.21
CA ALA A 553 -10.19 -33.98 1.71
C ALA A 553 -10.15 -34.34 3.20
N ALA A 554 -9.09 -35.00 3.65
CA ALA A 554 -8.93 -35.35 5.07
C ALA A 554 -8.70 -34.10 5.93
N ILE A 555 -7.93 -33.12 5.47
CA ILE A 555 -7.74 -31.83 6.14
C ILE A 555 -9.08 -31.09 6.27
N ASP A 556 -9.84 -30.99 5.18
CA ASP A 556 -11.12 -30.27 5.17
C ASP A 556 -12.15 -30.94 6.09
N GLU A 557 -12.18 -32.26 6.13
CA GLU A 557 -13.05 -33.03 7.02
C GLU A 557 -12.67 -32.84 8.49
N GLU A 558 -11.39 -32.87 8.82
CA GLU A 558 -10.92 -32.69 10.20
C GLU A 558 -11.13 -31.25 10.69
N VAL A 559 -10.92 -30.24 9.83
CA VAL A 559 -11.28 -28.84 10.13
C VAL A 559 -12.77 -28.73 10.45
N ARG A 560 -13.65 -29.36 9.65
CA ARG A 560 -15.09 -29.37 9.89
C ARG A 560 -15.45 -29.98 11.23
N GLN A 561 -14.91 -31.16 11.53
CA GLN A 561 -15.15 -31.87 12.80
C GLN A 561 -14.64 -31.06 14.01
N MET A 562 -13.49 -30.40 13.89
CA MET A 562 -12.94 -29.56 14.94
C MET A 562 -13.86 -28.37 15.23
N ILE A 563 -14.36 -27.68 14.19
CA ILE A 563 -15.28 -26.56 14.34
C ILE A 563 -16.61 -27.02 14.93
N GLU A 564 -17.17 -28.15 14.48
CA GLU A 564 -18.43 -28.71 15.03
C GLU A 564 -18.28 -29.03 16.52
N LYS A 565 -17.18 -29.66 16.91
CA LYS A 565 -16.89 -29.95 18.32
C LYS A 565 -16.80 -28.69 19.18
N CYS A 566 -16.12 -27.66 18.69
CA CYS A 566 -16.02 -26.36 19.39
C CYS A 566 -17.36 -25.64 19.44
N HIS A 567 -18.18 -25.75 18.38
CA HIS A 567 -19.51 -25.18 18.35
C HIS A 567 -20.43 -25.84 19.39
N ASP A 568 -20.42 -27.16 19.50
CA ASP A 568 -21.22 -27.88 20.50
C ASP A 568 -20.79 -27.55 21.93
N GLN A 569 -19.48 -27.41 22.17
CA GLN A 569 -18.94 -26.97 23.45
C GLN A 569 -19.38 -25.53 23.78
N ALA A 570 -19.30 -24.60 22.81
CA ALA A 570 -19.76 -23.23 22.99
C ALA A 570 -21.25 -23.20 23.33
N LYS A 571 -22.06 -24.00 22.63
CA LYS A 571 -23.51 -24.10 22.82
C LYS A 571 -23.86 -24.61 24.23
N GLN A 572 -23.16 -25.62 24.71
CA GLN A 572 -23.35 -26.14 26.04
C GLN A 572 -23.04 -25.09 27.11
N ILE A 573 -21.88 -24.42 27.05
CA ILE A 573 -21.47 -23.40 28.01
C ILE A 573 -22.46 -22.23 28.02
N ILE A 574 -22.87 -21.73 26.85
CA ILE A 574 -23.79 -20.58 26.78
C ILE A 574 -25.18 -20.95 27.30
N LEU A 575 -25.66 -22.19 27.10
CA LEU A 575 -26.93 -22.66 27.66
C LEU A 575 -26.87 -22.79 29.19
N GLU A 576 -25.75 -23.28 29.73
CA GLU A 576 -25.53 -23.38 31.17
C GLU A 576 -25.57 -21.99 31.85
N HIS A 577 -25.09 -20.94 31.18
CA HIS A 577 -25.06 -19.56 31.64
C HIS A 577 -26.09 -18.65 30.95
N SER A 578 -27.29 -19.19 30.66
CA SER A 578 -28.35 -18.47 29.98
C SER A 578 -28.82 -17.21 30.73
N TYR A 579 -28.78 -17.22 32.08
CA TYR A 579 -29.07 -16.05 32.88
C TYR A 579 -28.09 -14.91 32.58
N VAL A 580 -26.78 -15.21 32.60
CA VAL A 580 -25.72 -14.24 32.26
C VAL A 580 -25.93 -13.69 30.86
N LEU A 581 -26.25 -14.55 29.89
CA LEU A 581 -26.50 -14.16 28.50
C LEU A 581 -27.61 -13.11 28.41
N HIS A 582 -28.72 -13.31 29.10
CA HIS A 582 -29.88 -12.39 29.07
C HIS A 582 -29.64 -11.11 29.84
N GLU A 583 -29.07 -11.17 31.05
CA GLU A 583 -28.85 -10.00 31.88
C GLU A 583 -27.72 -9.12 31.32
N CYS A 584 -26.63 -9.70 30.83
CA CYS A 584 -25.56 -8.96 30.17
C CYS A 584 -26.08 -8.25 28.90
N ALA A 585 -26.80 -8.96 28.03
CA ALA A 585 -27.39 -8.35 26.84
C ALA A 585 -28.35 -7.19 27.17
N LYS A 586 -29.18 -7.33 28.22
CA LYS A 586 -30.05 -6.28 28.72
C LYS A 586 -29.28 -5.06 29.20
N GLN A 587 -28.22 -5.25 30.02
CA GLN A 587 -27.40 -4.15 30.50
C GLN A 587 -26.63 -3.47 29.35
N LEU A 588 -26.18 -4.23 28.33
CA LEU A 588 -25.58 -3.67 27.11
C LEU A 588 -26.58 -2.81 26.33
N MET A 589 -27.85 -3.21 26.24
CA MET A 589 -28.88 -2.40 25.59
C MET A 589 -29.13 -1.07 26.33
N GLU A 590 -28.97 -1.04 27.64
CA GLU A 590 -29.16 0.17 28.47
C GLU A 590 -27.93 1.07 28.50
N LYS A 591 -26.74 0.50 28.72
CA LYS A 591 -25.48 1.22 28.94
C LYS A 591 -24.60 1.36 27.68
N GLU A 592 -24.86 0.56 26.64
CA GLU A 592 -24.08 0.40 25.41
C GLU A 592 -22.66 -0.14 25.62
N LYS A 593 -22.17 -0.20 26.86
CA LYS A 593 -20.83 -0.69 27.22
C LYS A 593 -20.82 -1.25 28.64
N LEU A 594 -20.10 -2.35 28.84
CA LEU A 594 -19.83 -2.94 30.15
C LEU A 594 -18.32 -3.06 30.38
N SER A 595 -17.92 -2.75 31.60
CA SER A 595 -16.56 -3.00 32.10
C SER A 595 -16.42 -4.43 32.62
N ARG A 596 -15.17 -4.90 32.83
CA ARG A 596 -14.86 -6.20 33.45
C ARG A 596 -15.63 -6.39 34.76
N ALA A 597 -15.55 -5.44 35.67
CA ALA A 597 -16.20 -5.55 36.98
C ALA A 597 -17.73 -5.66 36.92
N GLU A 598 -18.37 -4.93 35.99
CA GLU A 598 -19.83 -5.02 35.78
C GLU A 598 -20.23 -6.37 35.18
N PHE A 599 -19.41 -6.93 34.30
CA PHE A 599 -19.64 -8.23 33.70
C PHE A 599 -19.46 -9.37 34.72
N GLU A 600 -18.35 -9.37 35.47
CA GLU A 600 -18.09 -10.36 36.52
C GLU A 600 -19.16 -10.35 37.61
N ALA A 601 -19.70 -9.17 37.97
CA ALA A 601 -20.80 -9.05 38.93
C ALA A 601 -22.09 -9.77 38.49
N ILE A 602 -22.32 -9.98 37.18
CA ILE A 602 -23.47 -10.74 36.69
C ILE A 602 -23.28 -12.24 36.99
N PHE A 603 -22.06 -12.78 36.84
CA PHE A 603 -21.75 -14.14 37.23
C PHE A 603 -21.88 -14.37 38.76
N GLU A 604 -21.48 -13.40 39.56
CA GLU A 604 -21.68 -13.47 41.02
C GLU A 604 -23.16 -13.53 41.38
N GLN A 605 -24.01 -12.81 40.70
CA GLN A 605 -25.47 -12.85 40.88
C GLN A 605 -26.05 -14.22 40.48
N GLU A 606 -25.61 -14.80 39.35
CA GLU A 606 -26.00 -16.14 38.93
C GLU A 606 -25.62 -17.19 39.97
N ALA A 607 -24.37 -17.16 40.47
CA ALA A 607 -23.89 -18.07 41.49
C ALA A 607 -24.70 -17.98 42.78
N GLN A 608 -25.11 -16.79 43.21
CA GLN A 608 -26.01 -16.60 44.36
C GLN A 608 -27.41 -17.18 44.14
N MET A 609 -27.93 -17.13 42.92
CA MET A 609 -29.27 -17.68 42.59
C MET A 609 -29.25 -19.20 42.49
N THR A 610 -28.17 -19.78 41.98
CA THR A 610 -28.02 -21.24 41.79
C THR A 610 -27.47 -21.98 43.02
N GLY A 611 -26.99 -21.23 44.04
CA GLY A 611 -26.42 -21.81 45.25
C GLY A 611 -25.04 -22.47 45.03
N THR A 612 -24.43 -22.29 43.89
CA THR A 612 -23.07 -22.71 43.54
C THR A 612 -22.11 -21.64 43.99
N ALA A 613 -21.23 -21.97 44.94
CA ALA A 613 -20.12 -21.06 45.34
C ALA A 613 -19.25 -20.79 44.10
N PRO A 614 -18.79 -19.53 43.85
CA PRO A 614 -17.89 -19.25 42.76
C PRO A 614 -16.59 -20.08 42.98
N GLU A 615 -16.23 -20.93 42.03
CA GLU A 615 -14.90 -21.50 41.96
C GLU A 615 -13.92 -20.35 41.68
N VAL A 616 -13.30 -19.86 42.74
CA VAL A 616 -12.13 -18.99 42.65
C VAL A 616 -11.04 -19.81 41.99
N SER A 617 -10.73 -19.54 40.74
CA SER A 617 -9.54 -20.04 40.07
C SER A 617 -8.32 -19.44 40.77
N GLY A 618 -7.88 -20.13 41.85
CA GLY A 618 -6.71 -19.80 42.60
C GLY A 618 -5.58 -20.75 42.22
N GLU A 619 -4.49 -20.13 41.84
CA GLU A 619 -3.11 -20.60 41.99
C GLU A 619 -2.83 -22.11 41.81
N ILE A 620 -2.26 -22.45 40.65
CA ILE A 620 -1.08 -23.35 40.62
C ILE A 620 -0.05 -22.76 39.65
#